data_ed9e8d77a8b3543ebff4b1055867dcd1
#
_entry.id   ed9e8d77a8b3543ebff4b1055867dcd1
#
_cell.length_a   1.000
_cell.length_b   1.000
_cell.length_c   1.000
_cell.angle_alpha   90.00
_cell.angle_beta   90.00
_cell.angle_gamma   90.00
#
_symmetry.space_group_name_H-M   'P 1'
#
loop_
_entity.id
_entity.type
_entity.pdbx_description
1 polymer ?
#
loop_
_entity_poly.entity_id
_entity_poly.type
_entity_poly.pdbx_seq_one_letter_code
_entity_poly.pdbx_strand_id
1 'polypeptide(L)'
;MQPQLYSMSSACYVIDAVRTPIGRFGGKLSSVRPDDMLATVIRALIERNPDVDPNAIEDVIAGAANQAGEDNRNVARMAALLAGLPTTVAGSTVNRLCASGLQAIMDAARAIQCGDGLFYIAGGVESMTRAPFVMAKADTPWSRKLETFDTSFGWRFINPALAEKYHPYTMGETAENVARTWKISREAQDAFALQSQEKYFAAEAAGIWNDEIVAVEFIEDRMVSWMNKDEHPRKTSMEKLAALKPAFIKDGTVTAGNASGINDGAAAVLLASEEAIKLFNLKPIAKITSMAVAGVDPAIMGIGPVPATQKALKRAGLTINDLGLVELNEAFASQSLACIQDLGLDPAIVNVNGGAIALGHPLGCSGARISATLIHQMYRNKTRYGLATMCVGVGQGAAIIYEGLS
;
A
#
# COMPACT_ATOMS: atom_id res chain seq x y z
N MET A 1 -26.34 -34.03 -19.67
CA MET A 1 -26.02 -33.18 -18.52
C MET A 1 -25.61 -31.82 -19.08
N GLN A 2 -26.44 -30.81 -18.99
CA GLN A 2 -26.06 -29.45 -19.29
C GLN A 2 -25.03 -29.00 -18.21
N PRO A 3 -23.91 -28.37 -18.54
CA PRO A 3 -23.05 -27.78 -17.54
C PRO A 3 -23.88 -26.72 -16.79
N GLN A 4 -24.03 -26.88 -15.50
CA GLN A 4 -24.50 -25.83 -14.62
C GLN A 4 -23.53 -24.65 -14.81
N LEU A 5 -23.95 -23.65 -15.56
CA LEU A 5 -23.32 -22.34 -15.56
C LEU A 5 -23.38 -21.85 -14.12
N TYR A 6 -22.26 -21.97 -13.42
CA TYR A 6 -22.08 -21.31 -12.14
C TYR A 6 -22.41 -19.84 -12.38
N SER A 7 -23.52 -19.39 -11.83
CA SER A 7 -23.84 -17.97 -11.70
C SER A 7 -22.75 -17.34 -10.86
N MET A 8 -21.72 -16.86 -11.52
CA MET A 8 -20.56 -16.19 -10.92
C MET A 8 -20.92 -14.76 -10.68
N SER A 9 -20.90 -14.31 -9.55
CA SER A 9 -20.00 -13.65 -8.67
C SER A 9 -20.74 -13.21 -7.42
N SER A 10 -20.45 -13.86 -6.32
CA SER A 10 -20.72 -13.30 -5.00
C SER A 10 -20.01 -11.95 -4.93
N ALA A 11 -20.71 -10.89 -4.53
CA ALA A 11 -20.06 -9.61 -4.31
C ALA A 11 -19.10 -9.71 -3.13
N CYS A 12 -17.97 -9.03 -3.22
CA CYS A 12 -17.01 -8.91 -2.11
C CYS A 12 -17.21 -7.57 -1.42
N TYR A 13 -17.50 -7.61 -0.13
CA TYR A 13 -17.79 -6.47 0.71
C TYR A 13 -16.64 -6.18 1.67
N VAL A 14 -16.45 -4.91 2.02
CA VAL A 14 -15.56 -4.45 3.07
C VAL A 14 -16.35 -4.17 4.33
N ILE A 15 -15.97 -4.82 5.43
CA ILE A 15 -16.58 -4.62 6.74
C ILE A 15 -15.89 -3.54 7.52
N ASP A 16 -14.55 -3.59 7.59
CA ASP A 16 -13.71 -2.64 8.31
C ASP A 16 -12.32 -2.60 7.71
N ALA A 17 -11.56 -1.53 7.99
CA ALA A 17 -10.20 -1.37 7.55
C ALA A 17 -9.41 -0.55 8.59
N VAL A 18 -8.21 -1.01 8.95
CA VAL A 18 -7.37 -0.35 9.95
C VAL A 18 -5.91 -0.35 9.53
N ARG A 19 -5.13 0.54 10.13
CA ARG A 19 -3.68 0.60 9.96
C ARG A 19 -2.95 0.95 11.25
N THR A 20 -1.69 0.64 11.33
CA THR A 20 -0.80 1.25 12.32
C THR A 20 -0.55 2.72 11.96
N PRO A 21 -0.06 3.54 12.89
CA PRO A 21 0.70 4.73 12.51
C PRO A 21 1.87 4.34 11.61
N ILE A 22 2.29 5.23 10.72
CA ILE A 22 3.46 5.02 9.87
C ILE A 22 4.69 5.57 10.55
N GLY A 23 5.65 4.68 10.83
CA GLY A 23 6.95 5.00 11.38
C GLY A 23 7.92 5.53 10.31
N ARG A 24 8.81 6.42 10.70
CA ARG A 24 9.95 6.80 9.87
C ARG A 24 11.08 5.76 10.00
N PHE A 25 11.97 5.72 9.04
CA PHE A 25 13.16 4.88 9.09
C PHE A 25 13.98 5.13 10.38
N GLY A 26 14.26 4.07 11.13
CA GLY A 26 14.96 4.16 12.41
C GLY A 26 14.17 4.90 13.51
N GLY A 27 12.85 5.07 13.34
CA GLY A 27 11.96 5.73 14.31
C GLY A 27 11.40 4.80 15.38
N LYS A 28 10.24 5.16 15.91
CA LYS A 28 9.62 4.46 17.05
C LYS A 28 9.28 3.00 16.74
N LEU A 29 8.86 2.70 15.52
CA LEU A 29 8.57 1.32 15.11
C LEU A 29 9.82 0.47 14.85
N SER A 30 11.03 1.01 14.99
CA SER A 30 12.28 0.25 14.80
C SER A 30 12.46 -0.90 15.80
N SER A 31 11.81 -0.85 16.96
CA SER A 31 11.81 -1.93 17.95
C SER A 31 10.70 -2.97 17.73
N VAL A 32 9.76 -2.71 16.80
CA VAL A 32 8.59 -3.57 16.54
C VAL A 32 8.85 -4.45 15.33
N ARG A 33 8.65 -5.75 15.47
CA ARG A 33 8.80 -6.72 14.38
C ARG A 33 7.65 -6.59 13.36
N PRO A 34 7.87 -6.90 12.07
CA PRO A 34 6.81 -6.84 11.06
C PRO A 34 5.64 -7.80 11.36
N ASP A 35 5.92 -9.00 11.85
CA ASP A 35 4.88 -9.97 12.23
C ASP A 35 4.01 -9.46 13.40
N ASP A 36 4.59 -8.77 14.39
CA ASP A 36 3.86 -8.14 15.51
C ASP A 36 3.02 -6.93 15.03
N MET A 37 3.56 -6.10 14.14
CA MET A 37 2.80 -4.97 13.57
C MET A 37 1.56 -5.45 12.81
N LEU A 38 1.71 -6.48 11.98
CA LEU A 38 0.58 -7.04 11.23
C LEU A 38 -0.41 -7.73 12.17
N ALA A 39 0.06 -8.45 13.19
CA ALA A 39 -0.80 -9.06 14.21
C ALA A 39 -1.64 -8.01 14.96
N THR A 40 -1.08 -6.83 15.22
CA THR A 40 -1.79 -5.74 15.90
C THR A 40 -3.02 -5.28 15.10
N VAL A 41 -2.89 -5.06 13.79
CA VAL A 41 -4.03 -4.65 12.95
C VAL A 41 -5.03 -5.78 12.73
N ILE A 42 -4.59 -7.04 12.63
CA ILE A 42 -5.48 -8.20 12.53
C ILE A 42 -6.32 -8.32 13.81
N ARG A 43 -5.68 -8.26 14.98
CA ARG A 43 -6.38 -8.33 16.28
C ARG A 43 -7.41 -7.21 16.41
N ALA A 44 -7.04 -5.99 16.05
CA ALA A 44 -7.94 -4.84 16.11
C ALA A 44 -9.18 -5.03 15.20
N LEU A 45 -9.02 -5.60 14.00
CA LEU A 45 -10.17 -5.89 13.14
C LEU A 45 -11.16 -6.86 13.82
N ILE A 46 -10.66 -7.90 14.49
CA ILE A 46 -11.54 -8.86 15.19
C ILE A 46 -12.20 -8.20 16.41
N GLU A 47 -11.46 -7.46 17.22
CA GLU A 47 -11.99 -6.76 18.40
C GLU A 47 -13.05 -5.72 18.03
N ARG A 48 -12.89 -5.02 16.93
CA ARG A 48 -13.83 -4.02 16.41
C ARG A 48 -15.10 -4.63 15.79
N ASN A 49 -15.05 -5.91 15.39
CA ASN A 49 -16.13 -6.61 14.70
C ASN A 49 -16.52 -7.89 15.44
N PRO A 50 -17.10 -7.78 16.65
CA PRO A 50 -17.39 -8.93 17.50
C PRO A 50 -18.46 -9.88 16.95
N ASP A 51 -19.24 -9.44 15.97
CA ASP A 51 -20.23 -10.27 15.28
C ASP A 51 -19.60 -11.21 14.24
N VAL A 52 -18.32 -11.06 13.92
CA VAL A 52 -17.60 -11.95 13.02
C VAL A 52 -17.01 -13.11 13.80
N ASP A 53 -17.43 -14.33 13.48
CA ASP A 53 -16.82 -15.54 14.05
C ASP A 53 -15.40 -15.75 13.50
N PRO A 54 -14.34 -15.69 14.31
CA PRO A 54 -12.97 -15.93 13.84
C PRO A 54 -12.78 -17.32 13.20
N ASN A 55 -13.60 -18.32 13.55
CA ASN A 55 -13.55 -19.65 12.94
C ASN A 55 -14.10 -19.69 11.51
N ALA A 56 -14.85 -18.68 11.10
CA ALA A 56 -15.38 -18.53 9.74
C ALA A 56 -14.44 -17.76 8.81
N ILE A 57 -13.27 -17.31 9.31
CA ILE A 57 -12.22 -16.71 8.49
C ILE A 57 -11.46 -17.83 7.78
N GLU A 58 -11.43 -17.78 6.45
CA GLU A 58 -10.79 -18.80 5.62
C GLU A 58 -9.28 -18.61 5.58
N ASP A 59 -8.82 -17.38 5.28
CA ASP A 59 -7.40 -17.11 5.08
C ASP A 59 -7.05 -15.65 5.46
N VAL A 60 -5.80 -15.45 5.84
CA VAL A 60 -5.14 -14.15 5.96
C VAL A 60 -4.18 -13.97 4.80
N ILE A 61 -4.47 -13.06 3.88
CA ILE A 61 -3.59 -12.76 2.74
C ILE A 61 -2.90 -11.43 3.00
N ALA A 62 -1.57 -11.44 3.13
CA ALA A 62 -0.83 -10.22 3.41
C ALA A 62 0.27 -9.95 2.39
N GLY A 63 0.39 -8.68 1.99
CA GLY A 63 1.47 -8.18 1.16
C GLY A 63 2.74 -7.91 1.97
N ALA A 64 3.90 -8.37 1.48
CA ALA A 64 5.21 -7.96 1.95
C ALA A 64 6.20 -7.97 0.79
N ALA A 65 6.89 -6.87 0.57
CA ALA A 65 7.85 -6.75 -0.54
C ALA A 65 9.18 -7.40 -0.19
N ASN A 66 9.63 -7.26 1.05
CA ASN A 66 10.81 -7.93 1.57
C ASN A 66 10.39 -9.10 2.47
N GLN A 67 10.81 -10.32 2.11
CA GLN A 67 10.48 -11.53 2.85
C GLN A 67 11.74 -12.25 3.36
N ALA A 68 12.86 -11.53 3.42
CA ALA A 68 14.17 -12.10 3.75
C ALA A 68 14.48 -12.12 5.25
N GLY A 69 13.80 -11.29 6.03
CA GLY A 69 14.10 -11.09 7.46
C GLY A 69 13.12 -11.79 8.40
N GLU A 70 12.64 -11.02 9.35
CA GLU A 70 11.68 -11.44 10.38
C GLU A 70 10.29 -11.76 9.82
N ASP A 71 10.01 -11.32 8.59
CA ASP A 71 8.86 -11.77 7.79
C ASP A 71 8.84 -13.28 7.54
N ASN A 72 10.00 -13.92 7.63
CA ASN A 72 10.21 -15.36 7.56
C ASN A 72 9.45 -16.03 6.41
N ARG A 73 9.39 -15.38 5.25
CA ARG A 73 8.77 -15.80 3.99
C ARG A 73 7.24 -15.89 4.00
N ASN A 74 6.59 -15.99 5.16
CA ASN A 74 5.12 -16.00 5.26
C ASN A 74 4.64 -15.26 6.50
N VAL A 75 4.79 -13.95 6.49
CA VAL A 75 4.41 -13.07 7.61
C VAL A 75 2.91 -13.14 7.91
N ALA A 76 2.06 -13.41 6.90
CA ALA A 76 0.62 -13.52 7.08
C ALA A 76 0.23 -14.62 8.07
N ARG A 77 0.78 -15.83 7.91
CA ARG A 77 0.48 -16.94 8.81
C ARG A 77 0.99 -16.69 10.23
N MET A 78 2.18 -16.12 10.36
CA MET A 78 2.72 -15.80 11.69
C MET A 78 1.89 -14.75 12.40
N ALA A 79 1.53 -13.67 11.70
CA ALA A 79 0.70 -12.60 12.24
C ALA A 79 -0.70 -13.10 12.61
N ALA A 80 -1.31 -14.00 11.83
CA ALA A 80 -2.59 -14.61 12.15
C ALA A 80 -2.55 -15.34 13.49
N LEU A 81 -1.50 -16.16 13.72
CA LEU A 81 -1.30 -16.87 14.98
C LEU A 81 -0.99 -15.94 16.15
N LEU A 82 -0.15 -14.93 15.96
CA LEU A 82 0.18 -13.90 16.96
C LEU A 82 -1.02 -13.03 17.30
N ALA A 83 -1.94 -12.80 16.36
CA ALA A 83 -3.19 -12.10 16.60
C ALA A 83 -4.19 -12.91 17.43
N GLY A 84 -3.96 -14.22 17.60
CA GLY A 84 -4.85 -15.11 18.33
C GLY A 84 -5.97 -15.72 17.48
N LEU A 85 -5.87 -15.67 16.15
CA LEU A 85 -6.83 -16.39 15.30
C LEU A 85 -6.73 -17.89 15.50
N PRO A 86 -7.83 -18.66 15.26
CA PRO A 86 -7.81 -20.11 15.33
C PRO A 86 -6.72 -20.72 14.44
N THR A 87 -6.14 -21.83 14.86
CA THR A 87 -5.10 -22.52 14.10
C THR A 87 -5.60 -23.09 12.76
N THR A 88 -6.90 -23.16 12.58
CA THR A 88 -7.58 -23.54 11.33
C THR A 88 -7.52 -22.45 10.25
N VAL A 89 -7.37 -21.17 10.64
CA VAL A 89 -7.25 -20.05 9.68
C VAL A 89 -5.91 -20.14 8.97
N ALA A 90 -5.93 -20.23 7.65
CA ALA A 90 -4.71 -20.28 6.83
C ALA A 90 -4.01 -18.91 6.78
N GLY A 91 -2.85 -18.84 6.10
CA GLY A 91 -2.13 -17.58 5.89
C GLY A 91 -1.19 -17.66 4.71
N SER A 92 -1.26 -16.68 3.80
CA SER A 92 -0.39 -16.59 2.64
C SER A 92 0.17 -15.18 2.44
N THR A 93 1.43 -15.11 1.99
CA THR A 93 2.09 -13.83 1.72
C THR A 93 2.28 -13.65 0.23
N VAL A 94 1.86 -12.49 -0.28
CA VAL A 94 1.96 -12.12 -1.69
C VAL A 94 2.95 -10.99 -1.90
N ASN A 95 3.61 -10.98 -3.05
CA ASN A 95 4.59 -9.97 -3.42
C ASN A 95 4.29 -9.41 -4.82
N ARG A 96 3.84 -8.17 -4.85
CA ARG A 96 3.82 -7.28 -6.01
C ARG A 96 4.55 -5.98 -5.68
N LEU A 97 5.72 -6.11 -5.04
CA LEU A 97 6.52 -4.97 -4.57
C LEU A 97 5.64 -3.94 -3.83
N CYS A 98 5.65 -2.68 -4.26
CA CYS A 98 4.88 -1.59 -3.63
C CYS A 98 3.38 -1.88 -3.51
N ALA A 99 2.79 -2.64 -4.45
CA ALA A 99 1.36 -2.95 -4.45
C ALA A 99 1.01 -4.29 -3.79
N SER A 100 1.89 -4.88 -2.98
CA SER A 100 1.63 -6.18 -2.36
C SER A 100 0.37 -6.18 -1.49
N GLY A 101 0.14 -5.14 -0.70
CA GLY A 101 -1.08 -5.02 0.11
C GLY A 101 -2.35 -4.84 -0.73
N LEU A 102 -2.26 -4.11 -1.85
CA LEU A 102 -3.38 -3.99 -2.79
C LEU A 102 -3.66 -5.31 -3.51
N GLN A 103 -2.59 -6.07 -3.87
CA GLN A 103 -2.70 -7.41 -4.44
C GLN A 103 -3.35 -8.39 -3.46
N ALA A 104 -3.00 -8.33 -2.18
CA ALA A 104 -3.62 -9.16 -1.14
C ALA A 104 -5.15 -8.94 -1.09
N ILE A 105 -5.60 -7.70 -1.13
CA ILE A 105 -7.03 -7.36 -1.20
C ILE A 105 -7.68 -7.92 -2.49
N MET A 106 -6.98 -7.79 -3.64
CA MET A 106 -7.47 -8.34 -4.91
C MET A 106 -7.62 -9.86 -4.88
N ASP A 107 -6.68 -10.57 -4.25
CA ASP A 107 -6.69 -12.03 -4.22
C ASP A 107 -7.76 -12.55 -3.26
N ALA A 108 -7.91 -11.96 -2.08
CA ALA A 108 -8.99 -12.25 -1.15
C ALA A 108 -10.39 -11.97 -1.78
N ALA A 109 -10.51 -10.84 -2.50
CA ALA A 109 -11.76 -10.53 -3.20
C ALA A 109 -12.10 -11.56 -4.29
N ARG A 110 -11.10 -12.04 -5.04
CA ARG A 110 -11.31 -13.12 -6.04
C ARG A 110 -11.70 -14.44 -5.38
N ALA A 111 -11.06 -14.80 -4.27
CA ALA A 111 -11.41 -16.00 -3.50
C ALA A 111 -12.88 -15.94 -3.07
N ILE A 112 -13.34 -14.85 -2.46
CA ILE A 112 -14.74 -14.63 -2.11
C ILE A 112 -15.65 -14.71 -3.33
N GLN A 113 -15.27 -14.07 -4.45
CA GLN A 113 -16.07 -14.08 -5.69
C GLN A 113 -16.14 -15.47 -6.33
N CYS A 114 -15.16 -16.34 -6.08
CA CYS A 114 -15.16 -17.74 -6.50
C CYS A 114 -15.92 -18.67 -5.53
N GLY A 115 -16.32 -18.18 -4.37
CA GLY A 115 -17.02 -18.96 -3.35
C GLY A 115 -16.11 -19.78 -2.44
N ASP A 116 -14.82 -19.42 -2.33
CA ASP A 116 -13.84 -20.18 -1.55
C ASP A 116 -13.96 -19.96 -0.04
N GLY A 117 -14.79 -19.02 0.45
CA GLY A 117 -14.97 -18.78 1.87
C GLY A 117 -15.86 -17.57 2.18
N LEU A 118 -16.23 -17.43 3.45
CA LEU A 118 -17.12 -16.39 3.95
C LEU A 118 -16.37 -15.09 4.26
N PHE A 119 -15.24 -15.19 4.95
CA PHE A 119 -14.42 -14.06 5.39
C PHE A 119 -12.96 -14.23 5.04
N TYR A 120 -12.32 -13.13 4.70
CA TYR A 120 -10.89 -13.01 4.51
C TYR A 120 -10.36 -11.77 5.23
N ILE A 121 -9.17 -11.86 5.81
CA ILE A 121 -8.41 -10.67 6.21
C ILE A 121 -7.33 -10.45 5.16
N ALA A 122 -7.38 -9.30 4.51
CA ALA A 122 -6.40 -8.92 3.50
C ALA A 122 -5.66 -7.66 3.93
N GLY A 123 -4.35 -7.63 3.76
CA GLY A 123 -3.58 -6.49 4.23
C GLY A 123 -2.16 -6.48 3.73
N GLY A 124 -1.29 -5.88 4.51
CA GLY A 124 0.14 -5.91 4.24
C GLY A 124 0.95 -5.19 5.30
N VAL A 125 2.23 -5.49 5.30
CA VAL A 125 3.20 -4.94 6.24
C VAL A 125 4.53 -4.73 5.54
N GLU A 126 5.26 -3.73 6.00
CA GLU A 126 6.69 -3.59 5.71
C GLU A 126 7.38 -2.96 6.92
N SER A 127 8.50 -3.54 7.32
CA SER A 127 9.47 -2.85 8.15
C SER A 127 10.75 -2.67 7.34
N MET A 128 10.90 -1.49 6.77
CA MET A 128 12.08 -1.16 5.99
C MET A 128 13.28 -0.89 6.92
N THR A 129 13.01 -0.47 8.16
CA THR A 129 14.04 -0.29 9.19
C THR A 129 14.69 -1.61 9.59
N ARG A 130 13.92 -2.69 9.68
CA ARG A 130 14.39 -4.02 10.13
C ARG A 130 14.76 -4.94 8.95
N ALA A 131 14.75 -4.40 7.74
CA ALA A 131 15.17 -5.15 6.55
C ALA A 131 16.63 -5.61 6.70
N PRO A 132 16.94 -6.91 6.55
CA PRO A 132 18.27 -7.44 6.83
C PRO A 132 19.26 -7.15 5.71
N PHE A 133 20.54 -7.22 6.03
CA PHE A 133 21.58 -7.42 5.02
C PHE A 133 21.53 -8.88 4.53
N VAL A 134 21.69 -9.06 3.24
CA VAL A 134 21.76 -10.40 2.61
C VAL A 134 23.06 -10.57 1.84
N MET A 135 23.50 -11.80 1.76
CA MET A 135 24.75 -12.19 1.11
C MET A 135 24.51 -13.42 0.24
N ALA A 136 25.01 -13.39 -1.00
CA ALA A 136 24.99 -14.57 -1.86
C ALA A 136 25.95 -15.67 -1.34
N LYS A 137 25.64 -16.92 -1.66
CA LYS A 137 26.64 -17.99 -1.55
C LYS A 137 27.75 -17.76 -2.58
N ALA A 138 28.96 -18.21 -2.28
CA ALA A 138 30.08 -18.12 -3.20
C ALA A 138 29.80 -18.90 -4.50
N ASP A 139 30.10 -18.29 -5.63
CA ASP A 139 29.93 -18.89 -6.97
C ASP A 139 31.05 -19.90 -7.28
N THR A 140 32.18 -19.76 -6.61
CA THR A 140 33.36 -20.62 -6.82
C THR A 140 33.92 -21.13 -5.50
N PRO A 141 34.51 -22.34 -5.47
CA PRO A 141 35.25 -22.82 -4.31
C PRO A 141 36.35 -21.83 -3.91
N TRP A 142 36.58 -21.68 -2.61
CA TRP A 142 37.65 -20.82 -2.06
C TRP A 142 37.51 -19.33 -2.36
N SER A 143 36.30 -18.84 -2.73
CA SER A 143 36.06 -17.42 -2.91
C SER A 143 36.46 -16.64 -1.66
N ARG A 144 37.12 -15.49 -1.86
CA ARG A 144 37.48 -14.52 -0.81
C ARG A 144 36.66 -13.24 -0.90
N LYS A 145 35.69 -13.19 -1.84
CA LYS A 145 34.80 -12.03 -2.00
C LYS A 145 33.52 -12.29 -1.21
N LEU A 146 33.17 -11.33 -0.38
CA LEU A 146 31.87 -11.24 0.29
C LEU A 146 31.21 -9.95 -0.24
N GLU A 147 30.04 -10.10 -0.80
CA GLU A 147 29.21 -8.98 -1.22
C GLU A 147 27.91 -9.03 -0.41
N THR A 148 27.62 -7.94 0.28
CA THR A 148 26.39 -7.80 1.08
C THR A 148 25.52 -6.72 0.48
N PHE A 149 24.20 -6.94 0.53
CA PHE A 149 23.19 -6.01 0.04
C PHE A 149 22.28 -5.61 1.19
N ASP A 150 22.03 -4.32 1.36
CA ASP A 150 20.94 -3.80 2.17
C ASP A 150 19.63 -4.09 1.43
N THR A 151 18.67 -4.70 2.11
CA THR A 151 17.38 -5.06 1.51
C THR A 151 16.27 -4.08 1.81
N SER A 152 16.56 -2.95 2.48
CA SER A 152 15.59 -1.89 2.78
C SER A 152 14.96 -1.33 1.51
N PHE A 153 15.78 -1.12 0.48
CA PHE A 153 15.35 -0.63 -0.84
C PHE A 153 16.40 -0.92 -1.92
N GLY A 154 16.04 -0.69 -3.19
CA GLY A 154 16.97 -0.84 -4.31
C GLY A 154 17.12 -2.29 -4.80
N TRP A 155 18.03 -2.45 -5.73
CA TRP A 155 18.32 -3.71 -6.38
C TRP A 155 19.31 -4.55 -5.57
N ARG A 156 19.09 -5.86 -5.57
CA ARG A 156 20.03 -6.87 -5.06
C ARG A 156 20.09 -8.04 -6.04
N PHE A 157 21.23 -8.70 -6.18
CA PHE A 157 21.41 -9.87 -7.05
C PHE A 157 20.89 -9.62 -8.48
N ILE A 158 21.30 -8.50 -9.09
CA ILE A 158 20.82 -8.08 -10.41
C ILE A 158 21.12 -9.18 -11.44
N ASN A 159 20.10 -9.65 -12.15
CA ASN A 159 20.26 -10.58 -13.25
C ASN A 159 20.91 -9.87 -14.44
N PRO A 160 22.10 -10.31 -14.91
CA PRO A 160 22.80 -9.63 -16.02
C PRO A 160 22.00 -9.60 -17.32
N ALA A 161 21.27 -10.67 -17.66
CA ALA A 161 20.45 -10.72 -18.86
C ALA A 161 19.23 -9.78 -18.80
N LEU A 162 18.72 -9.51 -17.60
CA LEU A 162 17.68 -8.50 -17.39
C LEU A 162 18.28 -7.09 -17.53
N ALA A 163 19.44 -6.85 -16.91
CA ALA A 163 20.13 -5.56 -16.95
C ALA A 163 20.55 -5.15 -18.38
N GLU A 164 20.89 -6.13 -19.22
CA GLU A 164 21.20 -5.88 -20.65
C GLU A 164 19.99 -5.36 -21.43
N LYS A 165 18.78 -5.86 -21.13
CA LYS A 165 17.54 -5.48 -21.81
C LYS A 165 16.88 -4.23 -21.21
N TYR A 166 16.92 -4.13 -19.89
CA TYR A 166 16.27 -3.08 -19.12
C TYR A 166 17.24 -2.60 -18.04
N HIS A 167 17.75 -1.41 -18.20
CA HIS A 167 18.66 -0.84 -17.20
C HIS A 167 18.04 -0.87 -15.81
N PRO A 168 18.72 -1.36 -14.77
CA PRO A 168 18.21 -1.46 -13.42
C PRO A 168 18.22 -0.11 -12.71
N TYR A 169 17.41 0.83 -13.21
CA TYR A 169 17.27 2.16 -12.61
C TYR A 169 16.87 2.06 -11.14
N THR A 170 17.42 2.92 -10.32
CA THR A 170 16.88 3.18 -8.98
C THR A 170 15.50 3.83 -9.11
N MET A 171 14.68 3.73 -8.07
CA MET A 171 13.33 4.30 -8.11
C MET A 171 13.33 5.82 -8.34
N GLY A 172 14.29 6.53 -7.77
CA GLY A 172 14.43 7.97 -8.00
C GLY A 172 14.84 8.32 -9.43
N GLU A 173 15.69 7.51 -10.08
CA GLU A 173 16.02 7.69 -11.51
C GLU A 173 14.79 7.46 -12.39
N THR A 174 13.91 6.50 -12.08
CA THR A 174 12.65 6.33 -12.81
C THR A 174 11.73 7.54 -12.63
N ALA A 175 11.72 8.15 -11.45
CA ALA A 175 10.96 9.37 -11.18
C ALA A 175 11.49 10.58 -11.98
N GLU A 176 12.80 10.69 -12.15
CA GLU A 176 13.42 11.69 -13.02
C GLU A 176 13.10 11.45 -14.50
N ASN A 177 13.07 10.17 -14.94
CA ASN A 177 12.64 9.82 -16.29
C ASN A 177 11.19 10.28 -16.54
N VAL A 178 10.29 10.08 -15.58
CA VAL A 178 8.90 10.56 -15.65
C VAL A 178 8.88 12.09 -15.66
N ALA A 179 9.58 12.77 -14.74
CA ALA A 179 9.64 14.23 -14.70
C ALA A 179 10.06 14.84 -16.04
N ARG A 180 11.11 14.28 -16.67
CA ARG A 180 11.60 14.70 -17.97
C ARG A 180 10.59 14.43 -19.10
N THR A 181 10.00 13.25 -19.15
CA THR A 181 9.12 12.82 -20.24
C THR A 181 7.80 13.58 -20.23
N TRP A 182 7.21 13.79 -19.05
CA TRP A 182 5.96 14.55 -18.85
C TRP A 182 6.19 16.05 -18.60
N LYS A 183 7.46 16.50 -18.63
CA LYS A 183 7.85 17.91 -18.43
C LYS A 183 7.33 18.49 -17.10
N ILE A 184 7.41 17.69 -16.04
CA ILE A 184 7.01 18.12 -14.69
C ILE A 184 8.17 18.90 -14.07
N SER A 185 7.95 20.20 -13.81
CA SER A 185 8.99 21.05 -13.25
C SER A 185 9.28 20.73 -11.76
N ARG A 186 10.43 21.20 -11.27
CA ARG A 186 10.80 21.10 -9.86
C ARG A 186 9.81 21.83 -8.96
N GLU A 187 9.39 23.01 -9.36
CA GLU A 187 8.44 23.85 -8.62
C GLU A 187 7.08 23.17 -8.50
N ALA A 188 6.60 22.52 -9.57
CA ALA A 188 5.35 21.77 -9.53
C ALA A 188 5.45 20.58 -8.57
N GLN A 189 6.59 19.86 -8.55
CA GLN A 189 6.83 18.76 -7.63
C GLN A 189 6.88 19.23 -6.18
N ASP A 190 7.56 20.33 -5.88
CA ASP A 190 7.65 20.89 -4.53
C ASP A 190 6.31 21.43 -4.05
N ALA A 191 5.52 22.09 -4.93
CA ALA A 191 4.17 22.54 -4.61
C ALA A 191 3.23 21.38 -4.28
N PHE A 192 3.28 20.30 -5.05
CA PHE A 192 2.53 19.08 -4.78
C PHE A 192 2.91 18.44 -3.43
N ALA A 193 4.20 18.39 -3.14
CA ALA A 193 4.71 17.86 -1.86
C ALA A 193 4.27 18.71 -0.66
N LEU A 194 4.33 20.04 -0.79
CA LEU A 194 3.83 20.95 0.25
C LEU A 194 2.33 20.72 0.49
N GLN A 195 1.54 20.63 -0.58
CA GLN A 195 0.10 20.39 -0.48
C GLN A 195 -0.22 19.05 0.21
N SER A 196 0.56 17.98 -0.06
CA SER A 196 0.40 16.69 0.62
C SER A 196 0.59 16.84 2.14
N GLN A 197 1.61 17.58 2.58
CA GLN A 197 1.86 17.85 4.00
C GLN A 197 0.73 18.69 4.63
N GLU A 198 0.30 19.74 3.96
CA GLU A 198 -0.78 20.62 4.45
C GLU A 198 -2.10 19.86 4.62
N LYS A 199 -2.46 19.03 3.63
CA LYS A 199 -3.65 18.15 3.69
C LYS A 199 -3.55 17.18 4.88
N TYR A 200 -2.37 16.58 5.11
CA TYR A 200 -2.17 15.70 6.27
C TYR A 200 -2.44 16.41 7.59
N PHE A 201 -1.83 17.58 7.81
CA PHE A 201 -2.01 18.31 9.06
C PHE A 201 -3.44 18.84 9.25
N ALA A 202 -4.14 19.20 8.16
CA ALA A 202 -5.55 19.54 8.22
C ALA A 202 -6.42 18.34 8.63
N ALA A 203 -6.15 17.17 8.07
CA ALA A 203 -6.82 15.92 8.42
C ALA A 203 -6.53 15.49 9.88
N GLU A 204 -5.29 15.64 10.34
CA GLU A 204 -4.91 15.37 11.73
C GLU A 204 -5.67 16.30 12.69
N ALA A 205 -5.71 17.60 12.41
CA ALA A 205 -6.44 18.57 13.22
C ALA A 205 -7.95 18.31 13.26
N ALA A 206 -8.51 17.76 12.19
CA ALA A 206 -9.92 17.36 12.10
C ALA A 206 -10.21 15.97 12.74
N GLY A 207 -9.19 15.24 13.21
CA GLY A 207 -9.35 13.92 13.81
C GLY A 207 -9.67 12.80 12.82
N ILE A 208 -9.43 13.03 11.52
CA ILE A 208 -9.75 12.09 10.43
C ILE A 208 -9.09 10.72 10.62
N TRP A 209 -7.88 10.69 11.17
CA TRP A 209 -7.09 9.47 11.34
C TRP A 209 -7.56 8.56 12.47
N ASN A 210 -8.44 9.04 13.37
CA ASN A 210 -8.89 8.28 14.54
C ASN A 210 -9.70 7.03 14.17
N ASP A 211 -10.34 7.02 12.99
CA ASP A 211 -11.18 5.91 12.56
C ASP A 211 -10.36 4.72 12.05
N GLU A 212 -9.14 4.99 11.55
CA GLU A 212 -8.30 3.98 10.89
C GLU A 212 -7.03 3.60 11.67
N ILE A 213 -6.51 4.48 12.53
CA ILE A 213 -5.26 4.22 13.27
C ILE A 213 -5.50 3.34 14.50
N VAL A 214 -4.74 2.25 14.58
CA VAL A 214 -4.60 1.39 15.74
C VAL A 214 -3.26 1.67 16.40
N ALA A 215 -3.26 1.98 17.70
CA ALA A 215 -2.04 2.24 18.44
C ALA A 215 -1.14 0.99 18.49
N VAL A 216 0.17 1.21 18.34
CA VAL A 216 1.19 0.16 18.40
C VAL A 216 2.02 0.32 19.65
N GLU A 217 2.17 -0.76 20.41
CA GLU A 217 3.12 -0.83 21.51
C GLU A 217 4.56 -0.88 20.97
N PHE A 218 5.45 -0.09 21.54
CA PHE A 218 6.87 -0.13 21.24
C PHE A 218 7.71 0.08 22.50
N ILE A 219 8.98 -0.26 22.44
CA ILE A 219 9.91 -0.10 23.56
C ILE A 219 10.81 1.10 23.31
N GLU A 220 10.79 2.05 24.24
CA GLU A 220 11.68 3.21 24.28
C GLU A 220 12.31 3.29 25.67
N ASP A 221 13.63 3.38 25.74
CA ASP A 221 14.40 3.42 27.00
C ASP A 221 14.03 2.29 28.00
N ARG A 222 13.79 1.08 27.49
CA ARG A 222 13.34 -0.11 28.25
C ARG A 222 11.95 0.02 28.88
N MET A 223 11.19 1.02 28.48
CA MET A 223 9.79 1.21 28.91
C MET A 223 8.83 0.94 27.76
N VAL A 224 7.66 0.41 28.10
CA VAL A 224 6.56 0.25 27.15
C VAL A 224 5.94 1.62 26.89
N SER A 225 5.81 1.95 25.62
CA SER A 225 5.19 3.17 25.11
C SER A 225 4.22 2.86 23.99
N TRP A 226 3.34 3.79 23.64
CA TRP A 226 2.34 3.61 22.58
C TRP A 226 2.47 4.67 21.51
N MET A 227 2.53 4.23 20.27
CA MET A 227 2.52 5.10 19.10
C MET A 227 1.10 5.09 18.48
N ASN A 228 0.46 6.24 18.45
CA ASN A 228 -0.91 6.45 17.93
C ASN A 228 -1.00 7.57 16.89
N LYS A 229 0.14 8.06 16.41
CA LYS A 229 0.25 9.11 15.39
C LYS A 229 1.36 8.78 14.41
N ASP A 230 1.13 9.15 13.14
CA ASP A 230 2.15 9.03 12.10
C ASP A 230 3.39 9.86 12.45
N GLU A 231 4.57 9.32 12.25
CA GLU A 231 5.85 9.93 12.62
C GLU A 231 6.53 10.63 11.43
N HIS A 232 6.16 10.29 10.20
CA HIS A 232 6.81 10.80 9.01
C HIS A 232 6.41 12.24 8.63
N PRO A 233 5.17 12.72 8.84
CA PRO A 233 4.74 14.05 8.44
C PRO A 233 5.59 15.16 9.06
N ARG A 234 5.87 16.18 8.26
CA ARG A 234 6.75 17.30 8.67
C ARG A 234 6.26 18.63 8.14
N LYS A 235 6.22 19.63 9.01
CA LYS A 235 5.93 21.01 8.60
C LYS A 235 7.07 21.56 7.75
N THR A 236 6.74 21.99 6.54
CA THR A 236 7.69 22.52 5.56
C THR A 236 7.15 23.79 4.89
N SER A 237 7.88 24.36 3.93
CA SER A 237 7.47 25.49 3.11
C SER A 237 8.11 25.37 1.72
N MET A 238 7.65 26.16 0.75
CA MET A 238 8.24 26.20 -0.60
C MET A 238 9.72 26.57 -0.55
N GLU A 239 10.12 27.49 0.31
CA GLU A 239 11.51 27.93 0.44
C GLU A 239 12.41 26.77 0.96
N LYS A 240 11.90 26.00 1.94
CA LYS A 240 12.63 24.84 2.48
C LYS A 240 12.73 23.74 1.44
N LEU A 241 11.69 23.47 0.69
CA LEU A 241 11.68 22.47 -0.38
C LEU A 241 12.63 22.87 -1.51
N ALA A 242 12.57 24.13 -1.98
CA ALA A 242 13.43 24.64 -3.03
C ALA A 242 14.92 24.58 -2.68
N ALA A 243 15.28 24.70 -1.40
CA ALA A 243 16.65 24.61 -0.91
C ALA A 243 17.23 23.18 -0.93
N LEU A 244 16.39 22.15 -1.10
CA LEU A 244 16.86 20.75 -1.13
C LEU A 244 17.58 20.45 -2.45
N LYS A 245 18.70 19.75 -2.33
CA LYS A 245 19.46 19.28 -3.48
C LYS A 245 18.80 18.07 -4.13
N PRO A 246 18.93 17.88 -5.45
CA PRO A 246 18.55 16.62 -6.11
C PRO A 246 19.20 15.42 -5.41
N ALA A 247 18.42 14.36 -5.24
CA ALA A 247 18.85 13.21 -4.44
C ALA A 247 19.38 12.04 -5.28
N PHE A 248 19.01 11.94 -6.55
CA PHE A 248 19.22 10.73 -7.36
C PHE A 248 20.13 10.95 -8.55
N ILE A 249 19.98 12.04 -9.27
CA ILE A 249 20.86 12.40 -10.39
C ILE A 249 21.39 13.83 -10.23
N LYS A 250 22.55 14.08 -10.81
CA LYS A 250 23.12 15.45 -10.86
C LYS A 250 22.16 16.34 -11.68
N ASP A 251 21.90 17.53 -11.18
CA ASP A 251 21.00 18.52 -11.80
C ASP A 251 19.57 17.99 -12.06
N GLY A 252 19.14 17.02 -11.24
CA GLY A 252 17.77 16.48 -11.26
C GLY A 252 16.76 17.36 -10.55
N THR A 253 15.50 16.87 -10.51
CA THR A 253 14.35 17.58 -9.92
C THR A 253 13.77 16.87 -8.70
N VAL A 254 14.05 15.57 -8.54
CA VAL A 254 13.55 14.75 -7.44
C VAL A 254 14.44 14.90 -6.21
N THR A 255 13.83 15.22 -5.09
CA THR A 255 14.50 15.45 -3.80
C THR A 255 13.89 14.63 -2.68
N ALA A 256 14.53 14.60 -1.53
CA ALA A 256 13.93 14.01 -0.32
C ALA A 256 12.66 14.73 0.18
N GLY A 257 12.35 15.90 -0.37
CA GLY A 257 11.17 16.69 -0.03
C GLY A 257 9.94 16.37 -0.90
N ASN A 258 10.16 15.94 -2.14
CA ASN A 258 9.11 15.65 -3.11
C ASN A 258 9.03 14.16 -3.51
N ALA A 259 9.61 13.30 -2.68
CA ALA A 259 9.55 11.85 -2.73
C ALA A 259 8.98 11.29 -1.41
N SER A 260 8.38 10.11 -1.46
CA SER A 260 8.00 9.38 -0.25
C SER A 260 9.24 8.93 0.53
N GLY A 261 9.06 8.67 1.83
CA GLY A 261 10.13 8.18 2.70
C GLY A 261 10.30 6.66 2.67
N ILE A 262 11.31 6.21 3.40
CA ILE A 262 11.51 4.82 3.81
C ILE A 262 10.81 4.66 5.16
N ASN A 263 9.89 3.73 5.28
CA ASN A 263 8.95 3.71 6.39
C ASN A 263 8.62 2.29 6.87
N ASP A 264 8.02 2.24 8.05
CA ASP A 264 7.52 1.04 8.70
C ASP A 264 6.01 1.16 8.93
N GLY A 265 5.25 0.08 8.74
CA GLY A 265 3.82 0.09 9.01
C GLY A 265 3.08 -1.16 8.52
N ALA A 266 1.87 -1.33 9.03
CA ALA A 266 0.94 -2.39 8.64
C ALA A 266 -0.47 -1.84 8.45
N ALA A 267 -1.25 -2.49 7.57
CA ALA A 267 -2.66 -2.22 7.38
C ALA A 267 -3.42 -3.50 7.04
N ALA A 268 -4.68 -3.59 7.41
CA ALA A 268 -5.52 -4.73 7.12
C ALA A 268 -6.97 -4.31 6.86
N VAL A 269 -7.65 -5.11 6.05
CA VAL A 269 -9.04 -4.94 5.62
C VAL A 269 -9.78 -6.26 5.87
N LEU A 270 -10.94 -6.21 6.50
CA LEU A 270 -11.82 -7.35 6.70
C LEU A 270 -12.81 -7.42 5.54
N LEU A 271 -12.76 -8.51 4.79
CA LEU A 271 -13.59 -8.76 3.62
C LEU A 271 -14.61 -9.86 3.91
N ALA A 272 -15.81 -9.71 3.35
CA ALA A 272 -16.90 -10.66 3.52
C ALA A 272 -17.64 -10.95 2.21
N SER A 273 -18.16 -12.17 2.09
CA SER A 273 -19.08 -12.55 1.03
C SER A 273 -20.50 -11.99 1.30
N GLU A 274 -21.34 -11.96 0.28
CA GLU A 274 -22.76 -11.60 0.45
C GLU A 274 -23.50 -12.57 1.40
N GLU A 275 -23.13 -13.84 1.40
CA GLU A 275 -23.64 -14.84 2.32
C GLU A 275 -23.28 -14.51 3.77
N ALA A 276 -22.01 -14.15 4.03
CA ALA A 276 -21.54 -13.74 5.35
C ALA A 276 -22.28 -12.51 5.87
N ILE A 277 -22.52 -11.50 5.01
CA ILE A 277 -23.29 -10.31 5.35
C ILE A 277 -24.68 -10.70 5.87
N LYS A 278 -25.37 -11.61 5.19
CA LYS A 278 -26.71 -12.07 5.57
C LYS A 278 -26.69 -12.94 6.82
N LEU A 279 -25.75 -13.89 6.90
CA LEU A 279 -25.68 -14.87 7.98
C LEU A 279 -25.34 -14.21 9.34
N PHE A 280 -24.43 -13.24 9.33
CA PHE A 280 -23.95 -12.55 10.53
C PHE A 280 -24.58 -11.16 10.72
N ASN A 281 -25.57 -10.78 9.88
CA ASN A 281 -26.26 -9.48 9.91
C ASN A 281 -25.31 -8.28 9.95
N LEU A 282 -24.25 -8.31 9.12
CA LEU A 282 -23.20 -7.30 9.10
C LEU A 282 -23.60 -6.06 8.29
N LYS A 283 -22.96 -4.94 8.59
CA LYS A 283 -23.13 -3.67 7.85
C LYS A 283 -21.84 -3.33 7.10
N PRO A 284 -21.75 -3.69 5.82
CA PRO A 284 -20.58 -3.36 5.04
C PRO A 284 -20.50 -1.86 4.74
N ILE A 285 -19.28 -1.32 4.70
CA ILE A 285 -19.01 0.09 4.42
C ILE A 285 -18.67 0.36 2.96
N ALA A 286 -18.19 -0.65 2.24
CA ALA A 286 -17.91 -0.58 0.81
C ALA A 286 -18.03 -1.96 0.14
N LYS A 287 -18.04 -1.94 -1.20
CA LYS A 287 -17.96 -3.14 -2.04
C LYS A 287 -16.84 -2.98 -3.05
N ILE A 288 -16.14 -4.06 -3.36
CA ILE A 288 -15.12 -4.06 -4.43
C ILE A 288 -15.85 -4.25 -5.77
N THR A 289 -15.79 -3.21 -6.61
CA THR A 289 -16.47 -3.18 -7.91
C THR A 289 -15.58 -3.69 -9.04
N SER A 290 -14.30 -3.30 -9.06
CA SER A 290 -13.36 -3.70 -10.10
C SER A 290 -11.92 -3.65 -9.62
N MET A 291 -11.10 -4.49 -10.25
CA MET A 291 -9.67 -4.60 -9.93
C MET A 291 -8.88 -4.81 -11.23
N ALA A 292 -7.70 -4.19 -11.33
CA ALA A 292 -6.82 -4.39 -12.48
C ALA A 292 -5.35 -4.19 -12.13
N VAL A 293 -4.50 -4.86 -12.88
CA VAL A 293 -3.07 -4.63 -12.92
C VAL A 293 -2.63 -4.43 -14.38
N ALA A 294 -1.55 -3.69 -14.58
CA ALA A 294 -0.97 -3.44 -15.89
C ALA A 294 0.55 -3.38 -15.81
N GLY A 295 1.22 -3.76 -16.91
CA GLY A 295 2.66 -3.57 -17.08
C GLY A 295 2.93 -2.31 -17.90
N VAL A 296 4.07 -1.65 -17.65
CA VAL A 296 4.63 -0.51 -18.38
C VAL A 296 6.14 -0.68 -18.49
N ASP A 297 6.81 0.15 -19.28
CA ASP A 297 8.27 0.18 -19.33
C ASP A 297 8.86 0.41 -17.93
N PRO A 298 9.79 -0.46 -17.46
CA PRO A 298 10.45 -0.30 -16.17
C PRO A 298 11.13 1.06 -15.96
N ALA A 299 11.64 1.69 -17.04
CA ALA A 299 12.29 3.00 -16.96
C ALA A 299 11.35 4.15 -16.53
N ILE A 300 10.04 3.96 -16.72
CA ILE A 300 8.98 4.92 -16.36
C ILE A 300 7.90 4.25 -15.52
N MET A 301 8.29 3.38 -14.59
CA MET A 301 7.37 2.60 -13.76
C MET A 301 6.29 3.46 -13.07
N GLY A 302 6.60 4.73 -12.81
CA GLY A 302 5.71 5.68 -12.14
C GLY A 302 4.37 5.88 -12.85
N ILE A 303 4.30 5.64 -14.17
CA ILE A 303 3.06 5.79 -14.96
C ILE A 303 2.14 4.55 -14.90
N GLY A 304 2.55 3.49 -14.26
CA GLY A 304 1.78 2.24 -14.11
C GLY A 304 0.32 2.41 -13.65
N PRO A 305 -0.02 3.37 -12.77
CA PRO A 305 -1.40 3.67 -12.36
C PRO A 305 -2.33 3.97 -13.54
N VAL A 306 -1.83 4.62 -14.61
CA VAL A 306 -2.65 5.03 -15.74
C VAL A 306 -3.31 3.85 -16.44
N PRO A 307 -2.57 2.90 -17.04
CA PRO A 307 -3.19 1.75 -17.71
C PRO A 307 -3.92 0.82 -16.74
N ALA A 308 -3.50 0.73 -15.47
CA ALA A 308 -4.20 -0.07 -14.47
C ALA A 308 -5.58 0.52 -14.15
N THR A 309 -5.67 1.84 -13.95
CA THR A 309 -6.92 2.56 -13.70
C THR A 309 -7.86 2.49 -14.91
N GLN A 310 -7.36 2.76 -16.11
CA GLN A 310 -8.17 2.67 -17.34
C GLN A 310 -8.77 1.27 -17.52
N LYS A 311 -7.99 0.23 -17.23
CA LYS A 311 -8.45 -1.16 -17.28
C LYS A 311 -9.49 -1.47 -16.21
N ALA A 312 -9.33 -0.94 -14.98
CA ALA A 312 -10.30 -1.12 -13.91
C ALA A 312 -11.62 -0.41 -14.21
N LEU A 313 -11.57 0.83 -14.67
CA LEU A 313 -12.75 1.61 -15.11
C LEU A 313 -13.51 0.91 -16.23
N LYS A 314 -12.80 0.44 -17.27
CA LYS A 314 -13.42 -0.29 -18.37
C LYS A 314 -14.14 -1.55 -17.90
N ARG A 315 -13.57 -2.31 -16.96
CA ARG A 315 -14.20 -3.51 -16.38
C ARG A 315 -15.43 -3.20 -15.57
N ALA A 316 -15.45 -2.05 -14.88
CA ALA A 316 -16.58 -1.58 -14.10
C ALA A 316 -17.69 -0.93 -14.95
N GLY A 317 -17.43 -0.63 -16.24
CA GLY A 317 -18.33 0.18 -17.07
C GLY A 317 -18.40 1.63 -16.60
N LEU A 318 -17.34 2.13 -15.95
CA LEU A 318 -17.24 3.49 -15.41
C LEU A 318 -16.25 4.33 -16.23
N THR A 319 -16.35 5.62 -16.05
CA THR A 319 -15.44 6.65 -16.56
C THR A 319 -14.70 7.33 -15.42
N ILE A 320 -13.69 8.13 -15.73
CA ILE A 320 -12.95 8.90 -14.72
C ILE A 320 -13.87 9.91 -13.97
N ASN A 321 -14.90 10.43 -14.62
CA ASN A 321 -15.85 11.39 -14.07
C ASN A 321 -16.83 10.77 -13.05
N ASP A 322 -16.93 9.45 -12.99
CA ASP A 322 -17.76 8.76 -12.00
C ASP A 322 -17.07 8.64 -10.64
N LEU A 323 -15.76 8.91 -10.59
CA LEU A 323 -14.97 8.84 -9.35
C LEU A 323 -15.15 10.10 -8.53
N GLY A 324 -15.53 9.95 -7.26
CA GLY A 324 -15.65 11.06 -6.32
C GLY A 324 -14.44 11.21 -5.38
N LEU A 325 -13.62 10.16 -5.21
CA LEU A 325 -12.39 10.16 -4.43
C LEU A 325 -11.33 9.25 -5.06
N VAL A 326 -10.07 9.65 -4.94
CA VAL A 326 -8.91 8.90 -5.44
C VAL A 326 -7.79 8.90 -4.40
N GLU A 327 -7.34 7.75 -4.00
CA GLU A 327 -6.06 7.53 -3.32
C GLU A 327 -5.04 7.05 -4.35
N LEU A 328 -4.19 7.94 -4.80
CA LEU A 328 -3.03 7.69 -5.67
C LEU A 328 -1.77 7.68 -4.80
N ASN A 329 -1.11 6.53 -4.67
CA ASN A 329 0.10 6.47 -3.86
C ASN A 329 1.19 7.41 -4.41
N GLU A 330 1.63 8.35 -3.57
CA GLU A 330 2.64 9.36 -3.91
C GLU A 330 4.05 8.81 -3.70
N ALA A 331 4.48 7.85 -4.52
CA ALA A 331 5.87 7.40 -4.46
C ALA A 331 6.84 8.57 -4.76
N PHE A 332 6.48 9.39 -5.74
CA PHE A 332 7.16 10.63 -6.11
C PHE A 332 6.13 11.66 -6.60
N ALA A 333 6.38 12.95 -6.36
CA ALA A 333 5.52 14.02 -6.85
C ALA A 333 5.45 14.05 -8.39
N SER A 334 6.59 13.84 -9.07
CA SER A 334 6.66 13.77 -10.54
C SER A 334 5.74 12.66 -11.10
N GLN A 335 5.77 11.49 -10.49
CA GLN A 335 4.93 10.36 -10.87
C GLN A 335 3.44 10.65 -10.63
N SER A 336 3.09 11.21 -9.48
CA SER A 336 1.70 11.53 -9.15
C SER A 336 1.12 12.58 -10.11
N LEU A 337 1.86 13.64 -10.38
CA LEU A 337 1.46 14.70 -11.32
C LEU A 337 1.27 14.16 -12.74
N ALA A 338 2.18 13.30 -13.22
CA ALA A 338 2.06 12.66 -14.53
C ALA A 338 0.81 11.77 -14.61
N CYS A 339 0.50 11.00 -13.57
CA CYS A 339 -0.70 10.17 -13.53
C CYS A 339 -1.99 11.01 -13.51
N ILE A 340 -2.02 12.10 -12.72
CA ILE A 340 -3.15 13.04 -12.66
C ILE A 340 -3.40 13.63 -14.05
N GLN A 341 -2.34 14.07 -14.74
CA GLN A 341 -2.41 14.63 -16.09
C GLN A 341 -2.95 13.63 -17.10
N ASP A 342 -2.38 12.42 -17.17
CA ASP A 342 -2.73 11.42 -18.18
C ASP A 342 -4.11 10.80 -17.98
N LEU A 343 -4.57 10.72 -16.73
CA LEU A 343 -5.92 10.24 -16.39
C LEU A 343 -6.98 11.35 -16.49
N GLY A 344 -6.57 12.63 -16.55
CA GLY A 344 -7.50 13.76 -16.49
C GLY A 344 -8.23 13.85 -15.15
N LEU A 345 -7.55 13.50 -14.05
CA LEU A 345 -8.14 13.56 -12.71
C LEU A 345 -8.27 15.00 -12.23
N ASP A 346 -9.38 15.30 -11.56
CA ASP A 346 -9.50 16.53 -10.78
C ASP A 346 -8.58 16.44 -9.54
N PRO A 347 -7.57 17.31 -9.39
CA PRO A 347 -6.69 17.30 -8.22
C PRO A 347 -7.42 17.47 -6.89
N ALA A 348 -8.63 18.03 -6.89
CA ALA A 348 -9.42 18.27 -5.68
C ALA A 348 -9.93 16.96 -5.03
N ILE A 349 -10.10 15.88 -5.81
CA ILE A 349 -10.54 14.58 -5.30
C ILE A 349 -9.36 13.62 -5.01
N VAL A 350 -8.12 14.04 -5.33
CA VAL A 350 -6.92 13.19 -5.16
C VAL A 350 -6.27 13.43 -3.80
N ASN A 351 -6.07 12.34 -3.05
CA ASN A 351 -5.38 12.35 -1.76
C ASN A 351 -5.84 13.50 -0.87
N VAL A 352 -7.14 13.57 -0.62
CA VAL A 352 -7.78 14.72 0.06
C VAL A 352 -7.28 14.93 1.50
N ASN A 353 -6.69 13.88 2.11
CA ASN A 353 -6.10 13.92 3.44
C ASN A 353 -4.56 13.89 3.42
N GLY A 354 -3.92 14.13 2.27
CA GLY A 354 -2.49 13.93 2.07
C GLY A 354 -2.15 12.49 1.69
N GLY A 355 -1.01 12.30 1.04
CA GLY A 355 -0.56 11.01 0.53
C GLY A 355 0.81 10.58 1.07
N ALA A 356 1.49 9.67 0.37
CA ALA A 356 2.70 9.03 0.86
C ALA A 356 3.91 9.97 1.02
N ILE A 357 3.93 11.12 0.38
CA ILE A 357 4.98 12.14 0.61
C ILE A 357 4.88 12.67 2.05
N ALA A 358 3.67 12.83 2.57
CA ALA A 358 3.45 13.22 3.95
C ALA A 358 3.47 12.01 4.90
N LEU A 359 2.70 10.96 4.60
CA LEU A 359 2.48 9.80 5.48
C LEU A 359 3.63 8.79 5.47
N GLY A 360 4.31 8.62 4.33
CA GLY A 360 5.31 7.57 4.12
C GLY A 360 4.81 6.42 3.24
N HIS A 361 5.77 5.54 2.84
CA HIS A 361 5.53 4.46 1.89
C HIS A 361 6.16 3.13 2.34
N PRO A 362 5.67 2.49 3.41
CA PRO A 362 6.06 1.11 3.72
C PRO A 362 5.50 0.18 2.65
N LEU A 363 6.37 -0.44 1.82
CA LEU A 363 6.02 -1.02 0.51
C LEU A 363 4.84 -2.00 0.59
N GLY A 364 4.98 -3.07 1.36
CA GLY A 364 3.94 -4.11 1.48
C GLY A 364 2.64 -3.64 2.12
N CYS A 365 2.72 -2.63 3.00
CA CYS A 365 1.57 -2.04 3.69
C CYS A 365 0.78 -1.09 2.79
N SER A 366 1.45 -0.31 1.94
CA SER A 366 0.89 0.89 1.31
C SER A 366 -0.40 0.65 0.52
N GLY A 367 -0.52 -0.47 -0.18
CA GLY A 367 -1.74 -0.79 -0.93
C GLY A 367 -2.97 -0.97 -0.03
N ALA A 368 -2.80 -1.60 1.13
CA ALA A 368 -3.85 -1.73 2.12
C ALA A 368 -4.10 -0.40 2.86
N ARG A 369 -3.05 0.38 3.13
CA ARG A 369 -3.16 1.71 3.74
C ARG A 369 -3.98 2.67 2.89
N ILE A 370 -3.70 2.81 1.58
CA ILE A 370 -4.48 3.69 0.71
C ILE A 370 -5.92 3.21 0.57
N SER A 371 -6.16 1.89 0.61
CA SER A 371 -7.51 1.34 0.61
C SER A 371 -8.26 1.69 1.89
N ALA A 372 -7.65 1.55 3.07
CA ALA A 372 -8.25 1.91 4.34
C ALA A 372 -8.62 3.41 4.39
N THR A 373 -7.67 4.28 4.06
CA THR A 373 -7.89 5.74 4.01
C THR A 373 -9.03 6.11 3.05
N LEU A 374 -9.03 5.53 1.84
CA LEU A 374 -10.06 5.77 0.83
C LEU A 374 -11.45 5.36 1.34
N ILE A 375 -11.57 4.14 1.88
CA ILE A 375 -12.86 3.56 2.29
C ILE A 375 -13.46 4.38 3.44
N HIS A 376 -12.68 4.73 4.46
CA HIS A 376 -13.14 5.61 5.54
C HIS A 376 -13.57 6.98 5.04
N GLN A 377 -12.82 7.57 4.09
CA GLN A 377 -13.18 8.86 3.53
C GLN A 377 -14.43 8.78 2.63
N MET A 378 -14.59 7.70 1.86
CA MET A 378 -15.82 7.45 1.10
C MET A 378 -17.04 7.33 2.01
N TYR A 379 -16.91 6.57 3.11
CA TYR A 379 -18.01 6.42 4.07
C TYR A 379 -18.39 7.76 4.71
N ARG A 380 -17.41 8.55 5.11
CA ARG A 380 -17.60 9.88 5.73
C ARG A 380 -18.28 10.88 4.79
N ASN A 381 -17.85 10.90 3.53
CA ASN A 381 -18.37 11.81 2.50
C ASN A 381 -19.58 11.27 1.74
N LYS A 382 -20.03 10.04 2.00
CA LYS A 382 -21.05 9.31 1.23
C LYS A 382 -20.70 9.26 -0.28
N THR A 383 -19.43 9.06 -0.58
CA THR A 383 -18.91 8.98 -1.95
C THR A 383 -19.26 7.64 -2.56
N ARG A 384 -19.87 7.63 -3.75
CA ARG A 384 -20.30 6.41 -4.41
C ARG A 384 -19.13 5.58 -4.93
N TYR A 385 -18.23 6.18 -5.71
CA TYR A 385 -17.09 5.46 -6.27
C TYR A 385 -15.77 6.09 -5.86
N GLY A 386 -14.85 5.25 -5.40
CA GLY A 386 -13.49 5.62 -5.06
C GLY A 386 -12.47 4.70 -5.71
N LEU A 387 -11.31 5.25 -6.01
CA LEU A 387 -10.19 4.57 -6.66
C LEU A 387 -8.97 4.53 -5.74
N ALA A 388 -8.45 3.34 -5.45
CA ALA A 388 -7.10 3.16 -4.91
C ALA A 388 -6.17 2.69 -6.02
N THR A 389 -5.09 3.43 -6.32
CA THR A 389 -4.15 3.08 -7.39
C THR A 389 -2.72 3.43 -7.03
N MET A 390 -1.77 2.66 -7.56
CA MET A 390 -0.36 2.85 -7.27
C MET A 390 0.56 2.30 -8.35
N CYS A 391 1.72 2.93 -8.48
CA CYS A 391 2.84 2.42 -9.27
C CYS A 391 3.57 1.31 -8.53
N VAL A 392 4.27 0.49 -9.30
CA VAL A 392 5.00 -0.67 -8.79
C VAL A 392 6.35 -0.75 -9.48
N GLY A 393 7.38 -0.98 -8.73
CA GLY A 393 8.73 -1.17 -9.24
C GLY A 393 8.78 -2.21 -10.37
N VAL A 394 9.80 -2.10 -11.22
CA VAL A 394 9.97 -2.94 -12.41
C VAL A 394 8.83 -2.78 -13.44
N GLY A 395 8.15 -1.64 -13.46
CA GLY A 395 7.22 -1.28 -14.52
C GLY A 395 5.84 -1.91 -14.43
N GLN A 396 5.12 -1.70 -13.32
CA GLN A 396 3.74 -2.16 -13.19
C GLN A 396 2.85 -1.07 -12.54
N GLY A 397 1.53 -1.29 -12.61
CA GLY A 397 0.52 -0.54 -11.86
C GLY A 397 -0.59 -1.45 -11.36
N ALA A 398 -1.26 -1.03 -10.28
CA ALA A 398 -2.39 -1.72 -9.70
C ALA A 398 -3.49 -0.72 -9.34
N ALA A 399 -4.75 -1.12 -9.48
CA ALA A 399 -5.92 -0.29 -9.22
C ALA A 399 -7.09 -1.13 -8.69
N ILE A 400 -7.78 -0.63 -7.67
CA ILE A 400 -9.06 -1.15 -7.17
C ILE A 400 -10.08 -0.01 -7.18
N ILE A 401 -11.28 -0.27 -7.67
CA ILE A 401 -12.44 0.61 -7.57
C ILE A 401 -13.38 0.05 -6.52
N TYR A 402 -13.70 0.89 -5.53
CA TYR A 402 -14.67 0.62 -4.48
C TYR A 402 -15.98 1.36 -4.76
N GLU A 403 -17.10 0.75 -4.36
CA GLU A 403 -18.42 1.40 -4.30
C GLU A 403 -18.81 1.55 -2.83
N GLY A 404 -19.07 2.79 -2.39
CA GLY A 404 -19.50 3.12 -1.03
C GLY A 404 -20.93 2.66 -0.77
N LEU A 405 -21.18 2.15 0.43
CA LEU A 405 -22.46 1.62 0.89
C LEU A 405 -22.89 2.44 2.12
N SER A 406 -23.28 3.69 1.90
CA SER A 406 -23.73 4.63 2.96
C SER A 406 -25.22 4.91 2.88
#